data_75e14d3c4adb1ee0cb242389fc7d9869
#
_entry.id   75e14d3c4adb1ee0cb242389fc7d9869
#
_cell.length_a   1.000
_cell.length_b   1.000
_cell.length_c   1.000
_cell.angle_alpha   90.00
_cell.angle_beta   90.00
_cell.angle_gamma   90.00
#
_symmetry.space_group_name_H-M   'P 1'
#
loop_
_entity.id
_entity.type
_entity.pdbx_description
1 polymer ?
#
loop_
_entity_poly.entity_id
_entity_poly.type
_entity_poly.pdbx_seq_one_letter_code
_entity_poly.pdbx_strand_id
1 'polypeptide(L)'
;MLRDIKYLVMDVDGTLTDGKIYMGNSGELCKCFNIKDGCGIHDIILPKGIKPIIITGRKSNIVLNRCREIGITDIYQGVENKIEVLCSVVSDLSEVAYIGDDINDLSCMVPIKEAGGIIGCPQNAAKKIIEIVDYVAKRDGGDGAVRDFIEWLVEENNNCNE
;
A
#
# COMPACT_ATOMS: atom_id res chain seq x y z
N MET A 1 -9.34 20.50 -6.34
CA MET A 1 -9.92 20.22 -5.01
C MET A 1 -8.92 19.35 -4.26
N LEU A 2 -8.39 19.85 -3.15
CA LEU A 2 -7.46 19.11 -2.27
C LEU A 2 -8.12 17.78 -1.88
N ARG A 3 -7.44 16.67 -2.16
CA ARG A 3 -7.84 15.37 -1.63
C ARG A 3 -7.29 15.27 -0.21
N ASP A 4 -8.14 15.32 0.78
CA ASP A 4 -7.76 15.17 2.20
C ASP A 4 -7.50 13.68 2.51
N ILE A 5 -6.33 13.19 2.10
CA ILE A 5 -5.92 11.81 2.32
C ILE A 5 -5.57 11.59 3.79
N LYS A 6 -6.32 10.73 4.45
CA LYS A 6 -6.14 10.34 5.86
C LYS A 6 -5.57 8.94 6.03
N TYR A 7 -5.69 8.10 5.01
CA TYR A 7 -5.27 6.70 5.08
C TYR A 7 -4.38 6.34 3.90
N LEU A 8 -3.25 5.67 4.20
CA LEU A 8 -2.44 4.99 3.21
C LEU A 8 -2.63 3.48 3.38
N VAL A 9 -3.37 2.87 2.49
CA VAL A 9 -3.66 1.42 2.50
C VAL A 9 -2.72 0.72 1.54
N MET A 10 -2.10 -0.36 1.99
CA MET A 10 -1.08 -1.07 1.22
C MET A 10 -1.33 -2.58 1.25
N ASP A 11 -1.12 -3.22 0.09
CA ASP A 11 -0.85 -4.65 0.03
C ASP A 11 0.60 -4.93 0.46
N VAL A 12 0.95 -6.19 0.65
CA VAL A 12 2.30 -6.60 1.06
C VAL A 12 3.05 -7.29 -0.07
N ASP A 13 2.60 -8.49 -0.46
CA ASP A 13 3.33 -9.32 -1.43
C ASP A 13 3.28 -8.71 -2.84
N GLY A 14 4.44 -8.31 -3.37
CA GLY A 14 4.56 -7.61 -4.64
C GLY A 14 4.46 -6.09 -4.57
N THR A 15 4.12 -5.52 -3.41
CA THR A 15 4.02 -4.08 -3.16
C THR A 15 5.10 -3.61 -2.19
N LEU A 16 5.04 -4.03 -0.91
CA LEU A 16 6.11 -3.80 0.07
C LEU A 16 7.26 -4.79 -0.06
N THR A 17 7.01 -5.95 -0.67
CA THR A 17 8.01 -6.98 -0.98
C THR A 17 8.22 -7.11 -2.48
N ASP A 18 9.25 -7.88 -2.86
CA ASP A 18 9.54 -8.22 -4.26
C ASP A 18 8.54 -9.19 -4.92
N GLY A 19 7.54 -9.66 -4.14
CA GLY A 19 6.53 -10.61 -4.62
C GLY A 19 7.02 -12.04 -4.78
N LYS A 20 8.29 -12.32 -4.51
CA LYS A 20 8.87 -13.67 -4.58
C LYS A 20 8.53 -14.48 -3.34
N ILE A 21 8.39 -15.77 -3.53
CA ILE A 21 8.15 -16.74 -2.47
C ILE A 21 9.45 -17.45 -2.13
N TYR A 22 9.96 -17.23 -0.92
CA TYR A 22 11.18 -17.87 -0.41
C TYR A 22 10.77 -19.03 0.51
N MET A 23 10.67 -20.24 -0.06
CA MET A 23 10.16 -21.43 0.63
C MET A 23 11.27 -22.38 1.04
N GLY A 24 11.18 -22.86 2.27
CA GLY A 24 11.92 -24.01 2.77
C GLY A 24 11.00 -25.23 3.01
N ASN A 25 11.58 -26.32 3.52
CA ASN A 25 10.83 -27.55 3.81
C ASN A 25 9.70 -27.36 4.85
N SER A 26 9.84 -26.39 5.74
CA SER A 26 8.89 -26.11 6.83
C SER A 26 7.97 -24.91 6.56
N GLY A 27 8.02 -24.33 5.36
CA GLY A 27 7.22 -23.18 4.97
C GLY A 27 8.07 -21.96 4.55
N GLU A 28 7.52 -20.77 4.70
CA GLU A 28 8.18 -19.54 4.31
C GLU A 28 9.43 -19.27 5.15
N LEU A 29 10.54 -18.96 4.46
CA LEU A 29 11.83 -18.66 5.09
C LEU A 29 11.99 -17.17 5.39
N CYS A 30 11.69 -16.31 4.42
CA CYS A 30 11.88 -14.87 4.52
C CYS A 30 11.00 -14.12 3.52
N LYS A 31 10.97 -12.79 3.67
CA LYS A 31 10.45 -11.83 2.69
C LYS A 31 11.47 -10.71 2.52
N CYS A 32 11.59 -10.18 1.31
CA CYS A 32 12.44 -9.03 1.02
C CYS A 32 11.66 -7.73 1.04
N PHE A 33 11.92 -6.90 2.04
CA PHE A 33 11.44 -5.52 2.14
C PHE A 33 12.52 -4.53 1.72
N ASN A 34 12.13 -3.29 1.49
CA ASN A 34 13.06 -2.21 1.19
C ASN A 34 13.08 -1.18 2.32
N ILE A 35 14.26 -0.77 2.73
CA ILE A 35 14.43 0.20 3.83
C ILE A 35 13.83 1.57 3.50
N LYS A 36 13.84 1.98 2.22
CA LYS A 36 13.27 3.27 1.77
C LYS A 36 11.76 3.31 1.92
N ASP A 37 11.08 2.19 1.66
CA ASP A 37 9.64 2.07 1.87
C ASP A 37 9.29 2.25 3.35
N GLY A 38 10.03 1.59 4.23
CA GLY A 38 9.85 1.73 5.68
C GLY A 38 10.11 3.14 6.17
N CYS A 39 11.16 3.79 5.69
CA CYS A 39 11.45 5.20 5.99
C CYS A 39 10.34 6.13 5.49
N GLY A 40 9.80 5.92 4.29
CA GLY A 40 8.69 6.71 3.76
C GLY A 40 7.45 6.63 4.65
N ILE A 41 7.12 5.44 5.13
CA ILE A 41 5.98 5.23 6.03
C ILE A 41 6.23 5.90 7.39
N HIS A 42 7.37 5.60 8.02
CA HIS A 42 7.68 6.06 9.37
C HIS A 42 7.98 7.56 9.43
N ASP A 43 8.79 8.09 8.49
CA ASP A 43 9.34 9.44 8.59
C ASP A 43 8.58 10.48 7.74
N ILE A 44 7.75 10.04 6.78
CA ILE A 44 6.97 10.95 5.92
C ILE A 44 5.47 10.84 6.22
N ILE A 45 4.89 9.64 6.18
CA ILE A 45 3.44 9.44 6.31
C ILE A 45 2.95 9.65 7.74
N LEU A 46 3.55 8.98 8.72
CA LEU A 46 3.13 9.09 10.11
C LEU A 46 3.20 10.52 10.67
N PRO A 47 4.28 11.32 10.44
CA PRO A 47 4.33 12.69 10.92
C PRO A 47 3.29 13.64 10.30
N LYS A 48 2.75 13.28 9.13
CA LYS A 48 1.66 14.03 8.48
C LYS A 48 0.27 13.68 9.01
N GLY A 49 0.17 12.74 9.95
CA GLY A 49 -1.09 12.26 10.49
C GLY A 49 -1.86 11.32 9.53
N ILE A 50 -1.23 10.87 8.46
CA ILE A 50 -1.80 9.87 7.56
C ILE A 50 -1.58 8.49 8.18
N LYS A 51 -2.67 7.73 8.33
CA LYS A 51 -2.64 6.43 8.98
C LYS A 51 -2.29 5.32 7.98
N PRO A 52 -1.16 4.61 8.15
CA PRO A 52 -0.85 3.46 7.32
C PRO A 52 -1.66 2.23 7.76
N ILE A 53 -2.22 1.51 6.78
CA ILE A 53 -3.02 0.30 7.00
C ILE A 53 -2.52 -0.79 6.05
N ILE A 54 -2.35 -2.00 6.57
CA ILE A 54 -2.04 -3.20 5.77
C ILE A 54 -3.29 -4.05 5.61
N ILE A 55 -3.61 -4.41 4.37
CA ILE A 55 -4.63 -5.40 4.03
C ILE A 55 -4.03 -6.40 3.05
N THR A 56 -3.77 -7.61 3.49
CA THR A 56 -3.09 -8.65 2.70
C THR A 56 -3.76 -10.01 2.81
N GLY A 57 -3.75 -10.78 1.72
CA GLY A 57 -4.37 -12.10 1.67
C GLY A 57 -3.57 -13.17 2.41
N ARG A 58 -2.26 -13.07 2.46
CA ARG A 58 -1.41 -14.03 3.15
C ARG A 58 -1.28 -13.69 4.63
N LYS A 59 -0.90 -14.68 5.44
CA LYS A 59 -0.63 -14.52 6.87
C LYS A 59 0.81 -14.90 7.17
N SER A 60 1.55 -13.98 7.80
CA SER A 60 2.97 -14.16 8.09
C SER A 60 3.40 -13.34 9.31
N ASN A 61 4.09 -13.98 10.25
CA ASN A 61 4.70 -13.28 11.38
C ASN A 61 5.84 -12.35 10.94
N ILE A 62 6.49 -12.64 9.81
CA ILE A 62 7.52 -11.79 9.22
C ILE A 62 6.93 -10.41 8.87
N VAL A 63 5.76 -10.40 8.22
CA VAL A 63 5.01 -9.17 7.90
C VAL A 63 4.65 -8.41 9.18
N LEU A 64 4.11 -9.11 10.17
CA LEU A 64 3.71 -8.49 11.44
C LEU A 64 4.89 -7.82 12.15
N ASN A 65 6.04 -8.50 12.20
CA ASN A 65 7.25 -7.96 12.81
C ASN A 65 7.76 -6.72 12.06
N ARG A 66 7.84 -6.81 10.71
CA ARG A 66 8.31 -5.68 9.90
C ARG A 66 7.38 -4.47 10.00
N CYS A 67 6.08 -4.67 9.92
CA CYS A 67 5.11 -3.58 10.00
C CYS A 67 5.18 -2.86 11.36
N ARG A 68 5.29 -3.60 12.44
CA ARG A 68 5.46 -3.02 13.78
C ARG A 68 6.75 -2.22 13.92
N GLU A 69 7.85 -2.71 13.36
CA GLU A 69 9.15 -2.04 13.36
C GLU A 69 9.07 -0.65 12.71
N ILE A 70 8.29 -0.48 11.65
CA ILE A 70 8.12 0.77 10.92
C ILE A 70 6.90 1.59 11.36
N GLY A 71 6.26 1.24 12.48
CA GLY A 71 5.20 2.02 13.10
C GLY A 71 3.78 1.76 12.58
N ILE A 72 3.55 0.70 11.83
CA ILE A 72 2.22 0.30 11.38
C ILE A 72 1.55 -0.54 12.47
N THR A 73 0.37 -0.11 12.93
CA THR A 73 -0.42 -0.80 13.97
C THR A 73 -1.66 -1.48 13.41
N ASP A 74 -2.21 -0.97 12.32
CA ASP A 74 -3.41 -1.51 11.67
C ASP A 74 -3.00 -2.51 10.58
N ILE A 75 -2.98 -3.79 10.95
CA ILE A 75 -2.46 -4.88 10.11
C ILE A 75 -3.51 -5.98 10.02
N TYR A 76 -4.09 -6.15 8.84
CA TYR A 76 -5.11 -7.16 8.53
C TYR A 76 -4.52 -8.19 7.57
N GLN A 77 -4.29 -9.40 8.07
CA GLN A 77 -3.70 -10.52 7.34
C GLN A 77 -4.71 -11.66 7.15
N GLY A 78 -4.47 -12.52 6.17
CA GLY A 78 -5.36 -13.65 5.88
C GLY A 78 -6.73 -13.18 5.34
N VAL A 79 -6.77 -12.05 4.68
CA VAL A 79 -8.01 -11.40 4.20
C VAL A 79 -8.39 -11.96 2.83
N GLU A 80 -9.55 -12.60 2.74
CA GLU A 80 -10.12 -13.07 1.48
C GLU A 80 -10.86 -11.94 0.74
N ASN A 81 -11.64 -11.15 1.46
CA ASN A 81 -12.41 -10.02 0.92
C ASN A 81 -11.83 -8.69 1.41
N LYS A 82 -10.89 -8.13 0.65
CA LYS A 82 -10.19 -6.89 1.03
C LYS A 82 -11.10 -5.67 1.18
N ILE A 83 -12.12 -5.52 0.32
CA ILE A 83 -13.01 -4.36 0.38
C ILE A 83 -13.89 -4.37 1.63
N GLU A 84 -14.32 -5.54 2.09
CA GLU A 84 -15.10 -5.66 3.32
C GLU A 84 -14.30 -5.19 4.54
N VAL A 85 -13.03 -5.60 4.63
CA VAL A 85 -12.13 -5.13 5.68
C VAL A 85 -11.89 -3.63 5.56
N LEU A 86 -11.60 -3.12 4.37
CA LEU A 86 -11.38 -1.69 4.14
C LEU A 86 -12.59 -0.86 4.61
N CYS A 87 -13.80 -1.22 4.20
CA CYS A 87 -15.03 -0.52 4.59
C CYS A 87 -15.36 -0.65 6.08
N SER A 88 -14.81 -1.64 6.78
CA SER A 88 -14.98 -1.77 8.24
C SER A 88 -14.06 -0.82 9.02
N VAL A 89 -12.96 -0.34 8.43
CA VAL A 89 -11.94 0.49 9.11
C VAL A 89 -11.88 1.92 8.60
N VAL A 90 -12.44 2.19 7.41
CA VAL A 90 -12.49 3.50 6.76
C VAL A 90 -13.93 3.86 6.43
N SER A 91 -14.37 5.04 6.85
CA SER A 91 -15.74 5.51 6.62
C SER A 91 -15.94 6.21 5.27
N ASP A 92 -14.89 6.80 4.72
CA ASP A 92 -14.93 7.55 3.45
C ASP A 92 -13.76 7.13 2.54
N LEU A 93 -14.08 6.45 1.44
CA LEU A 93 -13.08 5.97 0.48
C LEU A 93 -12.39 7.12 -0.29
N SER A 94 -12.96 8.32 -0.32
CA SER A 94 -12.32 9.50 -0.92
C SER A 94 -11.10 9.97 -0.14
N GLU A 95 -10.98 9.59 1.13
CA GLU A 95 -9.85 9.91 2.02
C GLU A 95 -8.71 8.88 1.97
N VAL A 96 -8.81 7.88 1.07
CA VAL A 96 -7.88 6.76 0.96
C VAL A 96 -6.92 6.94 -0.21
N ALA A 97 -5.63 6.76 0.06
CA ALA A 97 -4.64 6.42 -0.94
C ALA A 97 -4.33 4.92 -0.82
N TYR A 98 -4.42 4.18 -1.91
CA TYR A 98 -4.18 2.73 -1.96
C TYR A 98 -3.05 2.39 -2.92
N ILE A 99 -2.13 1.53 -2.50
CA ILE A 99 -1.12 0.97 -3.39
C ILE A 99 -1.16 -0.56 -3.34
N GLY A 100 -1.26 -1.18 -4.52
CA GLY A 100 -1.30 -2.63 -4.72
C GLY A 100 -0.76 -3.00 -6.09
N ASP A 101 -0.54 -4.30 -6.33
CA ASP A 101 0.18 -4.78 -7.52
C ASP A 101 -0.57 -5.79 -8.37
N ASP A 102 -1.65 -6.40 -7.87
CA ASP A 102 -2.29 -7.49 -8.57
C ASP A 102 -3.83 -7.43 -8.54
N ILE A 103 -4.45 -8.31 -9.30
CA ILE A 103 -5.90 -8.32 -9.55
C ILE A 103 -6.76 -8.45 -8.29
N ASN A 104 -6.25 -9.03 -7.22
CA ASN A 104 -6.93 -9.09 -5.93
C ASN A 104 -7.05 -7.72 -5.23
N ASP A 105 -6.30 -6.72 -5.68
CA ASP A 105 -6.41 -5.33 -5.21
C ASP A 105 -7.53 -4.55 -5.89
N LEU A 106 -8.01 -5.00 -7.05
CA LEU A 106 -9.06 -4.32 -7.83
C LEU A 106 -10.33 -4.09 -7.02
N SER A 107 -10.70 -5.01 -6.13
CA SER A 107 -11.88 -4.90 -5.29
C SER A 107 -11.86 -3.67 -4.36
N CYS A 108 -10.68 -3.21 -3.98
CA CYS A 108 -10.47 -1.97 -3.22
C CYS A 108 -10.21 -0.77 -4.14
N MET A 109 -9.34 -0.95 -5.15
CA MET A 109 -8.87 0.15 -5.99
C MET A 109 -10.00 0.81 -6.80
N VAL A 110 -10.90 0.01 -7.38
CA VAL A 110 -12.01 0.54 -8.19
C VAL A 110 -12.95 1.41 -7.36
N PRO A 111 -13.51 0.94 -6.22
CA PRO A 111 -14.36 1.78 -5.38
C PRO A 111 -13.66 3.03 -4.82
N ILE A 112 -12.39 2.93 -4.46
CA ILE A 112 -11.60 4.09 -4.00
C ILE A 112 -11.52 5.16 -5.08
N LYS A 113 -11.18 4.76 -6.31
CA LYS A 113 -11.11 5.68 -7.44
C LYS A 113 -12.45 6.33 -7.76
N GLU A 114 -13.53 5.55 -7.77
CA GLU A 114 -14.90 6.03 -8.01
C GLU A 114 -15.34 7.02 -6.92
N ALA A 115 -14.92 6.82 -5.69
CA ALA A 115 -15.18 7.75 -4.58
C ALA A 115 -14.33 9.03 -4.63
N GLY A 116 -13.30 9.08 -5.48
CA GLY A 116 -12.39 10.22 -5.58
C GLY A 116 -11.11 10.08 -4.76
N GLY A 117 -10.84 8.93 -4.18
CA GLY A 117 -9.56 8.59 -3.57
C GLY A 117 -8.44 8.43 -4.60
N ILE A 118 -7.27 8.03 -4.15
CA ILE A 118 -6.06 7.91 -4.98
C ILE A 118 -5.61 6.47 -5.03
N ILE A 119 -5.23 5.98 -6.21
CA ILE A 119 -4.71 4.63 -6.38
C ILE A 119 -3.39 4.64 -7.14
N GLY A 120 -2.45 3.83 -6.68
CA GLY A 120 -1.13 3.66 -7.29
C GLY A 120 -0.67 2.22 -7.33
N CYS A 121 0.40 1.96 -8.06
CA CYS A 121 0.99 0.63 -8.14
C CYS A 121 2.51 0.69 -8.35
N PRO A 122 3.24 -0.40 -8.03
CA PRO A 122 4.62 -0.58 -8.46
C PRO A 122 4.75 -0.62 -9.99
N GLN A 123 5.96 -0.35 -10.48
CA GLN A 123 6.27 -0.39 -11.91
C GLN A 123 5.99 -1.77 -12.54
N ASN A 124 6.23 -2.83 -11.79
CA ASN A 124 6.05 -4.22 -12.21
C ASN A 124 4.68 -4.83 -11.83
N ALA A 125 3.69 -4.00 -11.55
CA ALA A 125 2.33 -4.47 -11.26
C ALA A 125 1.69 -5.17 -12.47
N ALA A 126 0.61 -5.91 -12.21
CA ALA A 126 -0.18 -6.54 -13.27
C ALA A 126 -0.74 -5.49 -14.24
N LYS A 127 -0.82 -5.85 -15.52
CA LYS A 127 -1.26 -4.93 -16.59
C LYS A 127 -2.59 -4.25 -16.27
N LYS A 128 -3.58 -5.00 -15.77
CA LYS A 128 -4.90 -4.45 -15.40
C LYS A 128 -4.83 -3.38 -14.30
N ILE A 129 -3.86 -3.48 -13.41
CA ILE A 129 -3.63 -2.48 -12.36
C ILE A 129 -3.03 -1.22 -12.96
N ILE A 130 -1.97 -1.37 -13.77
CA ILE A 130 -1.29 -0.25 -14.45
C ILE A 130 -2.28 0.59 -15.28
N GLU A 131 -3.26 -0.05 -15.91
CA GLU A 131 -4.25 0.63 -16.78
C GLU A 131 -5.24 1.53 -16.01
N ILE A 132 -5.44 1.31 -14.71
CA ILE A 132 -6.47 2.03 -13.94
C ILE A 132 -5.94 3.01 -12.91
N VAL A 133 -4.67 2.92 -12.52
CA VAL A 133 -4.11 3.72 -11.43
C VAL A 133 -3.90 5.19 -11.80
N ASP A 134 -3.87 6.04 -10.79
CA ASP A 134 -3.53 7.46 -10.93
C ASP A 134 -2.01 7.66 -11.03
N TYR A 135 -1.23 6.76 -10.39
CA TYR A 135 0.22 6.81 -10.41
C TYR A 135 0.85 5.41 -10.53
N VAL A 136 1.75 5.26 -11.48
CA VAL A 136 2.65 4.10 -11.59
C VAL A 136 4.02 4.51 -11.03
N ALA A 137 4.44 3.86 -9.95
CA ALA A 137 5.77 4.13 -9.37
C ALA A 137 6.89 3.84 -10.37
N LYS A 138 8.01 4.52 -10.22
CA LYS A 138 9.22 4.35 -11.05
C LYS A 138 10.11 3.19 -10.57
N ARG A 139 9.64 2.43 -9.60
CA ARG A 139 10.33 1.33 -8.94
C ARG A 139 9.43 0.10 -8.86
N ASP A 140 10.05 -1.06 -8.79
CA ASP A 140 9.37 -2.33 -8.54
C ASP A 140 8.93 -2.47 -7.09
N GLY A 141 7.95 -3.33 -6.84
CA GLY A 141 7.58 -3.74 -5.48
C GLY A 141 8.79 -4.31 -4.74
N GLY A 142 8.94 -3.93 -3.47
CA GLY A 142 10.10 -4.31 -2.66
C GLY A 142 11.42 -3.64 -3.04
N ASP A 143 11.38 -2.66 -3.96
CA ASP A 143 12.54 -1.90 -4.42
C ASP A 143 12.33 -0.38 -4.36
N GLY A 144 11.45 0.07 -3.49
CA GLY A 144 11.18 1.50 -3.28
C GLY A 144 9.92 2.03 -3.96
N ALA A 145 9.04 1.17 -4.47
CA ALA A 145 7.78 1.59 -5.11
C ALA A 145 6.86 2.35 -4.16
N VAL A 146 6.71 1.87 -2.92
CA VAL A 146 5.88 2.53 -1.91
C VAL A 146 6.48 3.89 -1.53
N ARG A 147 7.80 3.99 -1.39
CA ARG A 147 8.50 5.25 -1.15
C ARG A 147 8.25 6.26 -2.27
N ASP A 148 8.37 5.85 -3.52
CA ASP A 148 8.14 6.69 -4.68
C ASP A 148 6.68 7.17 -4.75
N PHE A 149 5.73 6.30 -4.46
CA PHE A 149 4.31 6.66 -4.36
C PHE A 149 4.04 7.67 -3.24
N ILE A 150 4.65 7.48 -2.07
CA ILE A 150 4.54 8.40 -0.93
C ILE A 150 5.06 9.80 -1.29
N GLU A 151 6.24 9.87 -1.91
CA GLU A 151 6.83 11.15 -2.32
C GLU A 151 5.93 11.89 -3.30
N TRP A 152 5.45 11.19 -4.34
CA TRP A 152 4.50 11.75 -5.29
C TRP A 152 3.20 12.21 -4.62
N LEU A 153 2.62 11.39 -3.75
CA LEU A 153 1.37 11.70 -3.02
C LEU A 153 1.49 12.98 -2.20
N VAL A 154 2.62 13.18 -1.54
CA VAL A 154 2.89 14.38 -0.71
C VAL A 154 3.15 15.61 -1.57
N GLU A 155 3.86 15.47 -2.70
CA GLU A 155 4.12 16.57 -3.64
C GLU A 155 2.83 17.07 -4.29
N GLU A 156 1.96 16.17 -4.76
CA GLU A 156 0.66 16.53 -5.33
C GLU A 156 -0.23 17.27 -4.31
N ASN A 157 -0.23 16.83 -3.05
CA ASN A 157 -0.98 17.52 -2.00
C ASN A 157 -0.41 18.90 -1.66
N ASN A 158 0.88 19.16 -1.82
CA ASN A 158 1.51 20.45 -1.59
C ASN A 158 1.22 21.43 -2.75
N ASN A 159 1.27 20.96 -4.00
CA ASN A 159 1.02 21.80 -5.19
C ASN A 159 -0.44 22.30 -5.28
N CYS A 160 -1.36 21.68 -4.59
CA CYS A 160 -2.75 22.12 -4.50
C CYS A 160 -2.98 23.20 -3.41
N ASN A 161 -1.97 23.53 -2.61
CA ASN A 161 -2.04 24.55 -1.54
C ASN A 161 -1.49 25.93 -1.97
N GLU A 162 -0.95 26.06 -3.18
CA GLU A 162 -0.53 27.33 -3.80
C GLU A 162 -1.57 27.79 -4.85
#